data_da41469247ae15322cdd8a7e29dcebd2
#
_entry.id   da41469247ae15322cdd8a7e29dcebd2
#
_cell.length_a   1.000
_cell.length_b   1.000
_cell.length_c   1.000
_cell.angle_alpha   90.00
_cell.angle_beta   90.00
_cell.angle_gamma   90.00
#
_symmetry.space_group_name_H-M   'P 1'
#
loop_
_entity.id
_entity.type
_entity.pdbx_description
1 polymer ?
#
loop_
_entity_poly.entity_id
_entity_poly.type
_entity_poly.pdbx_seq_one_letter_code
_entity_poly.pdbx_strand_id
1 'polypeptide(L)'
;MFKKILPLLLVFAVVGSGCEAAKNILQQTGSVLVGDDSYVPTSGEAGNGLKQALEIGIAAGSNRLAERDGYFGNTLVKVLFPPEAQKVEETMRKLGLGSMVDKAIESFNRGAEKAAKEAAPIFV
;
A
#
# COMPACT_ATOMS: atom_id res chain seq x y z
N MET A 1 -29.45 9.00 34.03
CA MET A 1 -29.52 8.53 32.63
C MET A 1 -28.53 9.24 31.69
N PHE A 2 -28.01 10.41 32.00
CA PHE A 2 -27.06 11.18 31.17
C PHE A 2 -25.63 10.59 31.02
N LYS A 3 -25.17 9.79 31.98
CA LYS A 3 -23.76 9.26 32.00
C LYS A 3 -23.46 8.17 30.96
N LYS A 4 -24.46 7.53 30.37
CA LYS A 4 -24.29 6.44 29.39
C LYS A 4 -24.40 6.91 27.93
N ILE A 5 -24.84 8.14 27.68
CA ILE A 5 -25.03 8.70 26.33
C ILE A 5 -23.74 9.38 25.85
N LEU A 6 -22.91 9.87 26.77
CA LEU A 6 -21.67 10.59 26.48
C LEU A 6 -20.64 9.78 25.65
N PRO A 7 -20.37 8.48 25.96
CA PRO A 7 -19.44 7.69 25.13
C PRO A 7 -20.01 7.36 23.75
N LEU A 8 -21.33 7.25 23.59
CA LEU A 8 -21.96 6.97 22.31
C LEU A 8 -21.87 8.17 21.36
N LEU A 9 -21.94 9.39 21.88
CA LEU A 9 -21.79 10.63 21.12
C LEU A 9 -20.35 10.86 20.65
N LEU A 10 -19.38 10.41 21.45
CA LEU A 10 -17.95 10.52 21.13
C LEU A 10 -17.53 9.56 20.01
N VAL A 11 -18.14 8.37 19.93
CA VAL A 11 -17.90 7.41 18.84
C VAL A 11 -18.48 7.93 17.52
N PHE A 12 -19.61 8.66 17.57
CA PHE A 12 -20.21 9.21 16.34
C PHE A 12 -19.42 10.39 15.75
N ALA A 13 -18.69 11.15 16.59
CA ALA A 13 -17.83 12.25 16.14
C ALA A 13 -16.57 11.79 15.38
N VAL A 14 -16.05 10.58 15.66
CA VAL A 14 -14.84 10.05 15.00
C VAL A 14 -15.16 9.51 13.60
N VAL A 15 -16.39 9.05 13.34
CA VAL A 15 -16.80 8.54 12.02
C VAL A 15 -17.03 9.68 11.02
N GLY A 16 -17.32 10.90 11.50
CA GLY A 16 -17.56 12.08 10.65
C GLY A 16 -16.33 12.69 10.00
N SER A 17 -15.14 12.49 10.57
CA SER A 17 -13.90 13.14 10.07
C SER A 17 -13.26 12.43 8.88
N GLY A 18 -13.65 11.19 8.57
CA GLY A 18 -13.13 10.45 7.41
C GLY A 18 -13.68 10.91 6.06
N CYS A 19 -14.84 11.58 6.06
CA CYS A 19 -15.52 12.01 4.83
C CYS A 19 -14.94 13.31 4.22
N GLU A 20 -14.24 14.14 4.98
CA GLU A 20 -13.69 15.39 4.44
C GLU A 20 -12.42 15.18 3.61
N ALA A 21 -11.58 14.23 4.01
CA ALA A 21 -10.40 13.85 3.19
C ALA A 21 -10.84 13.24 1.84
N ALA A 22 -11.90 12.43 1.83
CA ALA A 22 -12.46 11.87 0.61
C ALA A 22 -13.11 12.95 -0.27
N LYS A 23 -13.78 13.94 0.32
CA LYS A 23 -14.34 15.09 -0.43
C LYS A 23 -13.28 15.95 -1.08
N ASN A 24 -12.17 16.24 -0.39
CA ASN A 24 -11.07 17.02 -0.95
C ASN A 24 -10.35 16.30 -2.10
N ILE A 25 -10.19 14.97 -2.00
CA ILE A 25 -9.66 14.15 -3.09
C ILE A 25 -10.68 14.10 -4.24
N LEU A 26 -11.96 13.94 -3.97
CA LEU A 26 -13.00 13.96 -4.99
C LEU A 26 -13.14 15.34 -5.65
N GLN A 27 -12.99 16.45 -4.92
CA GLN A 27 -13.03 17.79 -5.50
C GLN A 27 -11.79 18.11 -6.33
N GLN A 28 -10.63 17.60 -5.96
CA GLN A 28 -9.40 17.79 -6.71
C GLN A 28 -9.31 16.87 -7.94
N THR A 29 -9.95 15.69 -7.90
CA THR A 29 -10.05 14.76 -9.04
C THR A 29 -11.38 14.90 -9.77
N GLY A 30 -12.43 15.35 -9.09
CA GLY A 30 -13.80 15.48 -9.61
C GLY A 30 -13.98 16.63 -10.60
N SER A 31 -13.11 17.65 -10.57
CA SER A 31 -13.10 18.66 -11.64
C SER A 31 -12.63 18.10 -12.99
N VAL A 32 -12.07 16.90 -12.99
CA VAL A 32 -11.70 16.17 -14.22
C VAL A 32 -12.78 15.14 -14.61
N LEU A 33 -13.68 14.75 -13.68
CA LEU A 33 -14.66 13.68 -13.89
C LEU A 33 -16.12 14.18 -13.94
N VAL A 34 -16.38 15.43 -13.53
CA VAL A 34 -17.72 16.05 -13.63
C VAL A 34 -17.66 17.16 -14.68
N GLY A 35 -17.23 16.78 -15.88
CA GLY A 35 -17.54 17.52 -17.08
C GLY A 35 -18.89 17.02 -17.59
N ASP A 36 -19.80 17.94 -17.86
CA ASP A 36 -21.04 17.79 -18.59
C ASP A 36 -21.66 16.37 -18.54
N ASP A 37 -22.80 16.20 -17.89
CA ASP A 37 -23.54 14.93 -17.73
C ASP A 37 -23.86 14.17 -19.02
N SER A 38 -23.43 14.67 -20.19
CA SER A 38 -23.60 14.07 -21.53
C SER A 38 -22.31 13.58 -22.16
N TYR A 39 -21.12 13.79 -21.52
CA TYR A 39 -19.84 13.35 -22.13
C TYR A 39 -19.60 11.85 -21.93
N VAL A 40 -19.69 11.09 -23.01
CA VAL A 40 -19.29 9.67 -23.03
C VAL A 40 -17.90 9.59 -23.69
N PRO A 41 -16.85 9.18 -22.94
CA PRO A 41 -15.51 9.07 -23.49
C PRO A 41 -15.48 8.09 -24.68
N THR A 42 -14.72 8.43 -25.69
CA THR A 42 -14.42 7.48 -26.77
C THR A 42 -13.56 6.33 -26.24
N SER A 43 -13.54 5.21 -26.96
CA SER A 43 -12.70 4.05 -26.60
C SER A 43 -11.21 4.42 -26.47
N GLY A 44 -10.75 5.36 -27.30
CA GLY A 44 -9.37 5.86 -27.27
C GLY A 44 -9.07 6.69 -26.01
N GLU A 45 -9.98 7.58 -25.64
CA GLU A 45 -9.85 8.40 -24.41
C GLU A 45 -9.92 7.55 -23.16
N ALA A 46 -10.83 6.57 -23.12
CA ALA A 46 -10.93 5.62 -22.02
C ALA A 46 -9.64 4.78 -21.90
N GLY A 47 -9.07 4.33 -23.03
CA GLY A 47 -7.81 3.59 -23.06
C GLY A 47 -6.63 4.43 -22.56
N ASN A 48 -6.53 5.69 -22.99
CA ASN A 48 -5.48 6.61 -22.54
C ASN A 48 -5.63 6.95 -21.05
N GLY A 49 -6.85 7.17 -20.57
CA GLY A 49 -7.13 7.41 -19.15
C GLY A 49 -6.75 6.21 -18.29
N LEU A 50 -7.06 4.99 -18.72
CA LEU A 50 -6.68 3.77 -18.02
C LEU A 50 -5.15 3.60 -17.97
N LYS A 51 -4.47 3.82 -19.09
CA LYS A 51 -3.00 3.76 -19.17
C LYS A 51 -2.39 4.75 -18.17
N GLN A 52 -2.82 6.00 -18.18
CA GLN A 52 -2.33 7.03 -17.27
C GLN A 52 -2.60 6.66 -15.79
N ALA A 53 -3.77 6.14 -15.49
CA ALA A 53 -4.11 5.69 -14.13
C ALA A 53 -3.20 4.54 -13.65
N LEU A 54 -2.89 3.59 -14.54
CA LEU A 54 -1.96 2.49 -14.26
C LEU A 54 -0.53 3.01 -14.05
N GLU A 55 -0.05 3.91 -14.89
CA GLU A 55 1.26 4.55 -14.76
C GLU A 55 1.42 5.24 -13.39
N ILE A 56 0.44 6.05 -13.01
CA ILE A 56 0.43 6.75 -11.71
C ILE A 56 0.37 5.74 -10.56
N GLY A 57 -0.48 4.72 -10.67
CA GLY A 57 -0.64 3.69 -9.63
C GLY A 57 0.63 2.86 -9.43
N ILE A 58 1.27 2.44 -10.53
CA ILE A 58 2.53 1.68 -10.48
C ILE A 58 3.65 2.55 -9.89
N ALA A 59 3.79 3.79 -10.33
CA ALA A 59 4.80 4.70 -9.81
C ALA A 59 4.61 4.94 -8.29
N ALA A 60 3.40 5.22 -7.86
CA ALA A 60 3.09 5.43 -6.45
C ALA A 60 3.33 4.16 -5.61
N GLY A 61 2.87 3.00 -6.09
CA GLY A 61 3.04 1.71 -5.41
C GLY A 61 4.50 1.31 -5.30
N SER A 62 5.25 1.37 -6.39
CA SER A 62 6.67 1.02 -6.44
C SER A 62 7.51 1.95 -5.56
N ASN A 63 7.25 3.26 -5.60
CA ASN A 63 7.96 4.21 -4.75
C ASN A 63 7.74 3.92 -3.26
N ARG A 64 6.50 3.64 -2.87
CA ARG A 64 6.17 3.28 -1.48
C ARG A 64 6.87 2.00 -1.02
N LEU A 65 6.95 1.00 -1.89
CA LEU A 65 7.66 -0.26 -1.59
C LEU A 65 9.17 -0.10 -1.62
N ALA A 66 9.71 0.84 -2.40
CA ALA A 66 11.13 1.15 -2.49
C ALA A 66 11.67 1.94 -1.30
N GLU A 67 10.81 2.54 -0.49
CA GLU A 67 11.22 3.23 0.74
C GLU A 67 11.82 2.24 1.74
N ARG A 68 12.65 2.75 2.65
CA ARG A 68 13.16 1.94 3.74
C ARG A 68 12.00 1.40 4.58
N ASP A 69 12.01 0.10 4.84
CA ASP A 69 10.95 -0.62 5.54
C ASP A 69 9.62 -0.75 4.74
N GLY A 70 9.64 -0.43 3.45
CA GLY A 70 8.52 -0.63 2.55
C GLY A 70 8.10 -2.09 2.42
N TYR A 71 9.09 -3.01 2.46
CA TYR A 71 8.87 -4.45 2.59
C TYR A 71 9.08 -4.94 4.02
N PHE A 72 10.24 -4.63 4.63
CA PHE A 72 10.60 -5.19 5.93
C PHE A 72 9.64 -4.78 7.05
N GLY A 73 9.21 -3.54 7.08
CA GLY A 73 8.27 -2.99 8.07
C GLY A 73 6.80 -3.26 7.75
N ASN A 74 6.48 -3.74 6.57
CA ASN A 74 5.10 -3.95 6.12
C ASN A 74 4.74 -5.44 6.16
N THR A 75 3.94 -5.83 7.14
CA THR A 75 3.55 -7.23 7.37
C THR A 75 2.78 -7.87 6.21
N LEU A 76 2.15 -7.08 5.33
CA LEU A 76 1.37 -7.57 4.19
C LEU A 76 2.26 -8.03 3.03
N VAL A 77 3.45 -7.43 2.88
CA VAL A 77 4.36 -7.71 1.76
C VAL A 77 5.74 -8.18 2.19
N LYS A 78 5.97 -8.29 3.50
CA LYS A 78 7.25 -8.75 4.07
C LYS A 78 7.61 -10.13 3.55
N VAL A 79 8.80 -10.23 2.97
CA VAL A 79 9.35 -11.50 2.47
C VAL A 79 9.89 -12.30 3.66
N LEU A 80 9.33 -13.47 3.87
CA LEU A 80 9.76 -14.45 4.87
C LEU A 80 10.42 -15.64 4.18
N PHE A 81 10.94 -16.59 4.96
CA PHE A 81 11.42 -17.85 4.40
C PHE A 81 10.26 -18.62 3.74
N PRO A 82 10.48 -19.20 2.57
CA PRO A 82 9.49 -20.04 1.91
C PRO A 82 9.16 -21.29 2.77
N PRO A 83 7.99 -21.92 2.58
CA PRO A 83 7.57 -23.07 3.38
C PRO A 83 8.60 -24.18 3.46
N GLU A 84 9.34 -24.42 2.38
CA GLU A 84 10.37 -25.44 2.28
C GLU A 84 11.57 -25.16 3.21
N ALA A 85 11.86 -23.90 3.48
CA ALA A 85 12.98 -23.47 4.32
C ALA A 85 12.59 -23.21 5.79
N GLN A 86 11.31 -23.21 6.15
CA GLN A 86 10.84 -22.94 7.51
C GLN A 86 11.42 -23.92 8.53
N LYS A 87 11.59 -25.20 8.16
CA LYS A 87 12.20 -26.21 9.04
C LYS A 87 13.67 -25.90 9.35
N VAL A 88 14.38 -25.34 8.39
CA VAL A 88 15.77 -24.87 8.57
C VAL A 88 15.78 -23.65 9.49
N GLU A 89 14.88 -22.69 9.28
CA GLU A 89 14.71 -21.51 10.14
C GLU A 89 14.49 -21.92 11.60
N GLU A 90 13.51 -22.80 11.85
CA GLU A 90 13.23 -23.27 13.19
C GLU A 90 14.44 -23.95 13.86
N THR A 91 15.16 -24.76 13.09
CA THR A 91 16.35 -25.44 13.59
C THR A 91 17.46 -24.45 13.95
N MET A 92 17.70 -23.46 13.11
CA MET A 92 18.68 -22.42 13.38
C MET A 92 18.32 -21.61 14.62
N ARG A 93 17.05 -21.27 14.80
CA ARG A 93 16.56 -20.55 15.99
C ARG A 93 16.75 -21.40 17.27
N LYS A 94 16.46 -22.71 17.21
CA LYS A 94 16.70 -23.65 18.35
C LYS A 94 18.18 -23.78 18.72
N LEU A 95 19.07 -23.63 17.76
CA LEU A 95 20.53 -23.64 17.95
C LEU A 95 21.09 -22.28 18.44
N GLY A 96 20.23 -21.29 18.72
CA GLY A 96 20.67 -19.97 19.15
C GLY A 96 21.15 -19.04 18.01
N LEU A 97 20.96 -19.43 16.76
CA LEU A 97 21.35 -18.67 15.56
C LEU A 97 20.25 -17.74 15.04
N GLY A 98 19.28 -17.39 15.90
CA GLY A 98 18.14 -16.56 15.53
C GLY A 98 18.53 -15.22 14.95
N SER A 99 19.60 -14.59 15.44
CA SER A 99 20.08 -13.30 14.89
C SER A 99 20.57 -13.41 13.45
N MET A 100 21.09 -14.56 13.04
CA MET A 100 21.48 -14.78 11.63
C MET A 100 20.25 -14.95 10.74
N VAL A 101 19.23 -15.65 11.23
CA VAL A 101 17.94 -15.78 10.56
C VAL A 101 17.29 -14.41 10.33
N ASP A 102 17.25 -13.58 11.37
CA ASP A 102 16.65 -12.24 11.30
C ASP A 102 17.39 -11.33 10.31
N LYS A 103 18.73 -11.39 10.30
CA LYS A 103 19.55 -10.68 9.31
C LYS A 103 19.31 -11.16 7.88
N ALA A 104 19.09 -12.46 7.68
CA ALA A 104 18.77 -13.00 6.36
C ALA A 104 17.42 -12.49 5.88
N ILE A 105 16.38 -12.53 6.75
CA ILE A 105 15.05 -11.96 6.43
C ILE A 105 15.15 -10.46 6.11
N GLU A 106 15.90 -9.70 6.92
CA GLU A 106 16.12 -8.28 6.62
C GLU A 106 16.80 -8.10 5.26
N SER A 107 17.83 -8.87 4.96
CA SER A 107 18.57 -8.78 3.69
C SER A 107 17.67 -9.06 2.48
N PHE A 108 16.78 -10.05 2.54
CA PHE A 108 15.83 -10.32 1.47
C PHE A 108 14.88 -9.14 1.24
N ASN A 109 14.37 -8.56 2.31
CA ASN A 109 13.46 -7.42 2.22
C ASN A 109 14.17 -6.16 1.71
N ARG A 110 15.43 -5.90 2.12
CA ARG A 110 16.24 -4.81 1.55
C ARG A 110 16.52 -5.03 0.06
N GLY A 111 16.71 -6.28 -0.36
CA GLY A 111 16.79 -6.63 -1.78
C GLY A 111 15.50 -6.32 -2.53
N ALA A 112 14.36 -6.68 -1.97
CA ALA A 112 13.04 -6.40 -2.54
C ALA A 112 12.76 -4.89 -2.65
N GLU A 113 13.12 -4.09 -1.63
CA GLU A 113 13.01 -2.63 -1.64
C GLU A 113 13.85 -2.01 -2.79
N LYS A 114 15.05 -2.50 -3.01
CA LYS A 114 15.89 -2.07 -4.15
C LYS A 114 15.26 -2.46 -5.49
N ALA A 115 14.79 -3.70 -5.61
CA ALA A 115 14.15 -4.18 -6.83
C ALA A 115 12.87 -3.38 -7.16
N ALA A 116 12.08 -3.01 -6.16
CA ALA A 116 10.87 -2.19 -6.36
C ALA A 116 11.21 -0.82 -6.98
N LYS A 117 12.35 -0.23 -6.62
CA LYS A 117 12.80 1.04 -7.19
C LYS A 117 13.06 0.94 -8.70
N GLU A 118 13.56 -0.21 -9.15
CA GLU A 118 13.92 -0.45 -10.55
C GLU A 118 12.73 -1.02 -11.35
N ALA A 119 11.69 -1.49 -10.67
CA ALA A 119 10.53 -2.10 -11.33
C ALA A 119 9.61 -1.06 -12.00
N ALA A 120 9.43 0.12 -11.42
CA ALA A 120 8.50 1.14 -11.93
C ALA A 120 8.71 1.47 -13.42
N PRO A 121 9.93 1.76 -13.91
CA PRO A 121 10.17 2.09 -15.31
C PRO A 121 9.98 0.92 -16.28
N ILE A 122 9.84 -0.32 -15.78
CA ILE A 122 9.60 -1.50 -16.63
C ILE A 122 8.14 -1.62 -17.02
N PHE A 123 7.24 -1.08 -16.19
CA PHE A 123 5.79 -1.16 -16.37
C PHE A 123 5.19 0.08 -17.07
N VAL A 124 5.96 1.10 -17.30
CA VAL A 124 5.61 2.36 -17.96
C VAL A 124 6.30 2.43 -19.31
#